data_4e3acc186414e09dd1e649280d978630
#
_entry.id   4e3acc186414e09dd1e649280d978630
#
_cell.length_a   1.000
_cell.length_b   1.000
_cell.length_c   1.000
_cell.angle_alpha   90.00
_cell.angle_beta   90.00
_cell.angle_gamma   90.00
#
_symmetry.space_group_name_H-M   'P 1'
#
loop_
_entity.id
_entity.type
_entity.pdbx_description
1 polymer ?
#
loop_
_entity_poly.entity_id
_entity_poly.type
_entity_poly.pdbx_seq_one_letter_code
_entity_poly.pdbx_strand_id
1 'polypeptide(L)'
;MQSDCVFMSLDHEMVRKMKTLRPAWRVGLLVAKAMGDLTELNADFLAVEARMATRRFIRRAHEAGQDVYIWTVNDPAWMFVGLSRGVDGLITDKPDLARQVIELRAGMSEAQRFLVSQLIRFGASTQALAAEDALRP
;
A
#
# COMPACT_ATOMS: atom_id res chain seq x y z
N MET A 1 10.22 0.60 24.06
CA MET A 1 10.48 1.65 23.03
C MET A 1 11.13 1.10 21.74
N GLN A 2 12.09 0.17 21.79
CA GLN A 2 12.68 -0.38 20.56
C GLN A 2 11.72 -1.25 19.73
N SER A 3 10.73 -1.88 20.34
CA SER A 3 9.69 -2.68 19.67
C SER A 3 8.68 -1.86 18.85
N ASP A 4 8.61 -0.55 19.08
CA ASP A 4 7.60 0.32 18.50
C ASP A 4 8.15 1.15 17.32
N CYS A 5 9.41 0.91 16.95
CA CYS A 5 10.08 1.59 15.85
C CYS A 5 10.25 0.65 14.66
N VAL A 6 9.99 1.18 13.47
CA VAL A 6 10.32 0.52 12.21
C VAL A 6 11.33 1.36 11.45
N PHE A 7 12.25 0.71 10.76
CA PHE A 7 13.18 1.37 9.85
C PHE A 7 12.73 1.14 8.42
N MET A 8 12.79 2.17 7.59
CA MET A 8 12.57 2.01 6.15
C MET A 8 13.48 2.91 5.33
N SER A 9 13.88 2.46 4.17
CA SER A 9 14.75 3.18 3.25
C SER A 9 14.37 2.92 1.80
N LEU A 10 14.68 3.88 0.92
CA LEU A 10 14.62 3.70 -0.54
C LEU A 10 15.80 2.87 -1.07
N ASP A 11 16.87 2.78 -0.28
CA ASP A 11 18.08 2.06 -0.62
C ASP A 11 18.04 0.63 -0.05
N HIS A 12 18.01 -0.36 -0.92
CA HIS A 12 17.96 -1.77 -0.54
C HIS A 12 19.25 -2.25 0.16
N GLU A 13 20.41 -1.63 -0.12
CA GLU A 13 21.65 -1.94 0.60
C GLU A 13 21.57 -1.48 2.06
N MET A 14 20.96 -0.32 2.31
CA MET A 14 20.71 0.17 3.66
C MET A 14 19.73 -0.73 4.42
N VAL A 15 18.68 -1.22 3.75
CA VAL A 15 17.75 -2.21 4.32
C VAL A 15 18.49 -3.46 4.74
N ARG A 16 19.30 -4.05 3.83
CA ARG A 16 20.11 -5.23 4.11
C ARG A 16 21.10 -5.02 5.26
N LYS A 17 21.81 -3.89 5.25
CA LYS A 17 22.77 -3.53 6.29
C LYS A 17 22.09 -3.38 7.65
N MET A 18 20.93 -2.71 7.69
CA MET A 18 20.18 -2.55 8.92
C MET A 18 19.68 -3.89 9.46
N LYS A 19 19.20 -4.78 8.59
CA LYS A 19 18.77 -6.12 8.98
C LYS A 19 19.91 -6.95 9.57
N THR A 20 21.12 -6.81 9.05
CA THR A 20 22.33 -7.45 9.58
C THR A 20 22.72 -6.87 10.94
N LEU A 21 22.70 -5.56 11.09
CA LEU A 21 23.12 -4.87 12.33
C LEU A 21 22.07 -5.00 13.46
N ARG A 22 20.81 -5.09 13.11
CA ARG A 22 19.67 -5.12 14.04
C ARG A 22 18.64 -6.16 13.58
N PRO A 23 18.91 -7.47 13.70
CA PRO A 23 18.02 -8.53 13.19
C PRO A 23 16.62 -8.50 13.81
N ALA A 24 16.49 -8.01 15.04
CA ALA A 24 15.23 -7.88 15.76
C ALA A 24 14.39 -6.68 15.34
N TRP A 25 14.97 -5.75 14.58
CA TRP A 25 14.23 -4.59 14.11
C TRP A 25 13.39 -4.93 12.89
N ARG A 26 12.22 -4.32 12.83
CA ARG A 26 11.37 -4.39 11.66
C ARG A 26 11.85 -3.41 10.60
N VAL A 27 12.28 -3.95 9.45
CA VAL A 27 12.95 -3.19 8.39
C VAL A 27 12.16 -3.32 7.10
N GLY A 28 11.87 -2.18 6.46
CA GLY A 28 11.13 -2.11 5.21
C GLY A 28 11.86 -1.42 4.08
N LEU A 29 11.51 -1.81 2.86
CA LEU A 29 11.94 -1.14 1.65
C LEU A 29 10.83 -0.22 1.12
N LEU A 30 11.19 1.06 0.91
CA LEU A 30 10.36 2.01 0.19
C LEU A 30 10.60 1.86 -1.30
N VAL A 31 9.55 1.67 -2.09
CA VAL A 31 9.63 1.44 -3.53
C VAL A 31 8.86 2.51 -4.28
N ALA A 32 9.59 3.38 -4.98
CA ALA A 32 9.00 4.43 -5.83
C ALA A 32 8.73 3.95 -7.26
N LYS A 33 9.50 2.96 -7.73
CA LYS A 33 9.33 2.36 -9.07
C LYS A 33 9.64 0.87 -8.99
N ALA A 34 8.80 0.04 -9.62
CA ALA A 34 9.06 -1.39 -9.72
C ALA A 34 10.25 -1.65 -10.67
N MET A 35 11.35 -2.15 -10.12
CA MET A 35 12.45 -2.71 -10.88
C MET A 35 12.80 -4.09 -10.30
N GLY A 36 12.48 -5.14 -11.04
CA GLY A 36 12.78 -6.50 -10.61
C GLY A 36 11.79 -7.13 -9.64
N ASP A 37 12.14 -8.27 -9.07
CA ASP A 37 11.34 -8.97 -8.07
C ASP A 37 11.67 -8.46 -6.66
N LEU A 38 10.78 -7.62 -6.13
CA LEU A 38 10.94 -7.00 -4.83
C LEU A 38 10.78 -8.00 -3.66
N THR A 39 10.21 -9.18 -3.92
CA THR A 39 9.97 -10.20 -2.90
C THR A 39 11.22 -10.99 -2.54
N GLU A 40 12.27 -10.92 -3.36
CA GLU A 40 13.57 -11.54 -3.07
C GLU A 40 14.43 -10.73 -2.08
N LEU A 41 14.01 -9.52 -1.75
CA LEU A 41 14.73 -8.65 -0.83
C LEU A 41 14.44 -9.05 0.63
N ASN A 42 15.47 -9.09 1.44
CA ASN A 42 15.38 -9.43 2.86
C ASN A 42 14.83 -8.24 3.68
N ALA A 43 13.57 -7.91 3.44
CA ALA A 43 12.82 -6.88 4.15
C ALA A 43 11.59 -7.50 4.83
N ASP A 44 11.18 -6.97 5.97
CA ASP A 44 9.99 -7.45 6.68
C ASP A 44 8.70 -6.89 6.08
N PHE A 45 8.81 -5.74 5.40
CA PHE A 45 7.68 -5.14 4.68
C PHE A 45 8.15 -4.35 3.46
N LEU A 46 7.24 -4.20 2.50
CA LEU A 46 7.40 -3.37 1.31
C LEU A 46 6.43 -2.19 1.38
N ALA A 47 6.95 -0.96 1.33
CA ALA A 47 6.13 0.24 1.20
C ALA A 47 6.15 0.69 -0.26
N VAL A 48 5.02 0.58 -0.95
CA VAL A 48 4.90 0.79 -2.40
C VAL A 48 3.86 1.87 -2.74
N GLU A 49 3.96 2.46 -3.93
CA GLU A 49 2.90 3.34 -4.43
C GLU A 49 1.58 2.55 -4.54
N ALA A 50 0.45 3.18 -4.21
CA ALA A 50 -0.87 2.52 -4.15
C ALA A 50 -1.27 1.78 -5.45
N ARG A 51 -0.83 2.30 -6.62
CA ARG A 51 -1.10 1.68 -7.92
C ARG A 51 -0.34 0.36 -8.10
N MET A 52 0.84 0.23 -7.51
CA MET A 52 1.67 -0.97 -7.56
C MET A 52 1.09 -2.10 -6.69
N ALA A 53 0.36 -1.77 -5.62
CA ALA A 53 -0.24 -2.72 -4.70
C ALA A 53 -1.44 -3.45 -5.32
N THR A 54 -1.20 -4.23 -6.36
CA THR A 54 -2.20 -5.12 -6.95
C THR A 54 -2.41 -6.35 -6.06
N ARG A 55 -3.56 -7.02 -6.16
CA ARG A 55 -3.82 -8.28 -5.43
C ARG A 55 -2.75 -9.34 -5.68
N ARG A 56 -2.24 -9.43 -6.93
CA ARG A 56 -1.16 -10.36 -7.29
C ARG A 56 0.14 -10.00 -6.58
N PHE A 57 0.50 -8.72 -6.55
CA PHE A 57 1.70 -8.24 -5.86
C PHE A 57 1.63 -8.52 -4.36
N ILE A 58 0.52 -8.13 -3.71
CA ILE A 58 0.30 -8.33 -2.27
C ILE A 58 0.40 -9.81 -1.90
N ARG A 59 -0.27 -10.68 -2.66
CA ARG A 59 -0.21 -12.13 -2.42
C ARG A 59 1.24 -12.66 -2.50
N ARG A 60 2.01 -12.27 -3.51
CA ARG A 60 3.41 -12.69 -3.65
C ARG A 60 4.28 -12.19 -2.49
N ALA A 61 4.08 -10.94 -2.05
CA ALA A 61 4.77 -10.41 -0.90
C ALA A 61 4.43 -11.21 0.38
N HIS A 62 3.16 -11.50 0.61
CA HIS A 62 2.72 -12.33 1.75
C HIS A 62 3.28 -13.77 1.67
N GLU A 63 3.33 -14.38 0.48
CA GLU A 63 3.96 -15.69 0.26
C GLU A 63 5.46 -15.67 0.60
N ALA A 64 6.12 -14.52 0.43
CA ALA A 64 7.51 -14.29 0.84
C ALA A 64 7.66 -13.86 2.31
N GLY A 65 6.57 -13.79 3.08
CA GLY A 65 6.58 -13.37 4.48
C GLY A 65 6.73 -11.88 4.70
N GLN A 66 6.42 -11.06 3.69
CA GLN A 66 6.54 -9.60 3.73
C GLN A 66 5.17 -8.95 3.79
N ASP A 67 5.00 -7.97 4.69
CA ASP A 67 3.82 -7.12 4.69
C ASP A 67 3.88 -6.07 3.57
N VAL A 68 2.73 -5.56 3.15
CA VAL A 68 2.63 -4.52 2.13
C VAL A 68 1.95 -3.27 2.69
N TYR A 69 2.68 -2.17 2.66
CA TYR A 69 2.17 -0.84 2.98
C TYR A 69 2.07 0.00 1.73
N ILE A 70 1.08 0.89 1.65
CA ILE A 70 0.96 1.83 0.53
C ILE A 70 1.20 3.28 0.98
N TRP A 71 1.91 4.05 0.15
CA TRP A 71 2.31 5.44 0.43
C TRP A 71 2.25 6.34 -0.81
N THR A 72 2.18 7.64 -0.72
CA THR A 72 1.49 8.36 0.34
C THR A 72 0.03 8.44 -0.05
N VAL A 73 -0.88 7.92 0.73
CA VAL A 73 -2.30 7.79 0.37
C VAL A 73 -3.13 8.75 1.20
N ASN A 74 -3.58 9.85 0.59
CA ASN A 74 -4.37 10.90 1.22
C ASN A 74 -5.83 10.95 0.72
N ASP A 75 -6.16 10.11 -0.24
CA ASP A 75 -7.51 9.98 -0.81
C ASP A 75 -8.25 8.78 -0.21
N PRO A 76 -9.49 8.97 0.30
CA PRO A 76 -10.23 7.91 0.97
C PRO A 76 -10.60 6.74 0.05
N ALA A 77 -10.79 6.99 -1.25
CA ALA A 77 -11.10 5.93 -2.20
C ALA A 77 -9.88 5.02 -2.40
N TRP A 78 -8.68 5.58 -2.53
CA TRP A 78 -7.45 4.80 -2.61
C TRP A 78 -7.14 4.06 -1.31
N MET A 79 -7.42 4.66 -0.13
CA MET A 79 -7.32 3.96 1.16
C MET A 79 -8.24 2.74 1.17
N PHE A 80 -9.53 2.92 0.80
CA PHE A 80 -10.51 1.84 0.77
C PHE A 80 -10.12 0.73 -0.21
N VAL A 81 -9.66 1.09 -1.42
CA VAL A 81 -9.23 0.13 -2.44
C VAL A 81 -7.99 -0.65 -1.97
N GLY A 82 -7.00 0.02 -1.39
CA GLY A 82 -5.81 -0.62 -0.85
C GLY A 82 -6.15 -1.66 0.21
N LEU A 83 -6.94 -1.26 1.22
CA LEU A 83 -7.43 -2.17 2.26
C LEU A 83 -8.25 -3.34 1.70
N SER A 84 -9.04 -3.10 0.65
CA SER A 84 -9.83 -4.16 -0.02
C SER A 84 -8.99 -5.10 -0.88
N ARG A 85 -7.79 -4.70 -1.27
CA ARG A 85 -6.80 -5.55 -1.94
C ARG A 85 -6.00 -6.39 -0.96
N GLY A 86 -5.99 -6.03 0.33
CA GLY A 86 -5.32 -6.75 1.40
C GLY A 86 -3.97 -6.16 1.81
N VAL A 87 -3.77 -4.84 1.65
CA VAL A 87 -2.57 -4.19 2.22
C VAL A 87 -2.62 -4.23 3.74
N ASP A 88 -1.46 -4.32 4.38
CA ASP A 88 -1.30 -4.44 5.82
C ASP A 88 -1.22 -3.06 6.51
N GLY A 89 -0.92 -1.99 5.72
CA GLY A 89 -0.87 -0.66 6.29
C GLY A 89 -1.00 0.47 5.27
N LEU A 90 -1.34 1.65 5.80
CA LEU A 90 -1.45 2.90 5.07
C LEU A 90 -0.44 3.90 5.62
N ILE A 91 0.34 4.50 4.74
CA ILE A 91 1.20 5.65 5.06
C ILE A 91 0.53 6.88 4.47
N THR A 92 0.13 7.81 5.35
CA THR A 92 -0.72 8.95 4.99
C THR A 92 -0.40 10.18 5.84
N ASP A 93 -0.62 11.36 5.27
CA ASP A 93 -0.59 12.64 5.99
C ASP A 93 -1.94 12.93 6.71
N LYS A 94 -2.95 12.06 6.49
CA LYS A 94 -4.31 12.23 7.02
C LYS A 94 -4.72 11.02 7.87
N PRO A 95 -4.09 10.80 9.05
CA PRO A 95 -4.32 9.61 9.87
C PRO A 95 -5.76 9.50 10.37
N ASP A 96 -6.42 10.62 10.68
CA ASP A 96 -7.82 10.60 11.12
C ASP A 96 -8.77 10.15 10.01
N LEU A 97 -8.51 10.56 8.75
CA LEU A 97 -9.26 10.08 7.59
C LEU A 97 -9.04 8.57 7.37
N ALA A 98 -7.79 8.11 7.49
CA ALA A 98 -7.48 6.68 7.38
C ALA A 98 -8.23 5.86 8.44
N ARG A 99 -8.30 6.34 9.68
CA ARG A 99 -9.05 5.70 10.76
C ARG A 99 -10.54 5.60 10.42
N GLN A 100 -11.15 6.68 9.95
CA GLN A 100 -12.55 6.69 9.51
C GLN A 100 -12.83 5.68 8.40
N VAL A 101 -11.94 5.59 7.41
CA VAL A 101 -12.07 4.61 6.30
C VAL A 101 -11.94 3.17 6.82
N ILE A 102 -11.03 2.90 7.75
CA ILE A 102 -10.85 1.58 8.37
C ILE A 102 -12.10 1.18 9.15
N GLU A 103 -12.63 2.08 9.98
CA GLU A 103 -13.85 1.85 10.77
C GLU A 103 -15.07 1.63 9.89
N LEU A 104 -15.27 2.48 8.88
CA LEU A 104 -16.35 2.33 7.90
C LEU A 104 -16.30 0.97 7.22
N ARG A 105 -15.11 0.57 6.77
CA ARG A 105 -14.90 -0.72 6.10
C ARG A 105 -15.12 -1.90 7.05
N ALA A 106 -14.75 -1.78 8.33
CA ALA A 106 -14.94 -2.82 9.33
C ALA A 106 -16.43 -3.13 9.56
N GLY A 107 -17.30 -2.12 9.48
CA GLY A 107 -18.76 -2.28 9.58
C GLY A 107 -19.46 -2.84 8.34
N MET A 108 -18.74 -3.03 7.22
CA MET A 108 -19.30 -3.53 5.97
C MET A 108 -19.17 -5.05 5.83
N SER A 109 -20.17 -5.68 5.25
CA SER A 109 -20.09 -7.08 4.77
C SER A 109 -19.11 -7.20 3.57
N GLU A 110 -18.67 -8.41 3.26
CA GLU A 110 -17.80 -8.65 2.07
C GLU A 110 -18.46 -8.20 0.76
N ALA A 111 -19.75 -8.45 0.59
CA ALA A 111 -20.51 -8.02 -0.58
C ALA A 111 -20.55 -6.49 -0.72
N GLN A 112 -20.75 -5.77 0.39
CA GLN A 112 -20.72 -4.30 0.41
C GLN A 112 -19.33 -3.77 0.07
N ARG A 113 -18.26 -4.34 0.65
CA ARG A 113 -16.87 -3.98 0.33
C ARG A 113 -16.55 -4.17 -1.14
N PHE A 114 -17.02 -5.28 -1.72
CA PHE A 114 -16.86 -5.57 -3.14
C PHE A 114 -17.56 -4.53 -4.00
N LEU A 115 -18.85 -4.25 -3.74
CA LEU A 115 -19.64 -3.26 -4.49
C LEU A 115 -19.01 -1.86 -4.44
N VAL A 116 -18.61 -1.40 -3.26
CA VAL A 116 -17.96 -0.09 -3.09
C VAL A 116 -16.63 -0.03 -3.86
N SER A 117 -15.83 -1.10 -3.82
CA SER A 117 -14.59 -1.19 -4.58
C SER A 117 -14.82 -1.11 -6.10
N GLN A 118 -15.89 -1.70 -6.60
CA GLN A 118 -16.26 -1.60 -8.03
C GLN A 118 -16.72 -0.19 -8.39
N LEU A 119 -17.58 0.42 -7.58
CA LEU A 119 -18.04 1.78 -7.81
C LEU A 119 -16.88 2.79 -7.85
N ILE A 120 -15.91 2.66 -6.96
CA ILE A 120 -14.70 3.50 -6.95
C ILE A 120 -13.90 3.28 -8.26
N ARG A 121 -13.74 2.03 -8.70
CA ARG A 121 -13.04 1.73 -9.97
C ARG A 121 -13.73 2.38 -11.18
N PHE A 122 -15.06 2.29 -11.27
CA PHE A 122 -15.82 2.90 -12.35
C PHE A 122 -15.80 4.43 -12.27
N GLY A 123 -15.93 5.01 -11.08
CA GLY A 123 -15.84 6.46 -10.86
C GLY A 123 -14.45 7.03 -11.21
N ALA A 124 -13.38 6.33 -10.84
CA ALA A 124 -12.03 6.72 -11.22
C ALA A 124 -11.79 6.63 -12.74
N SER A 125 -12.41 5.64 -13.41
CA SER A 125 -12.33 5.50 -14.87
C SER A 125 -13.08 6.62 -15.61
N THR A 126 -14.21 7.04 -15.10
CA THR A 126 -14.98 8.16 -15.69
C THR A 126 -14.28 9.51 -15.51
N GLN A 127 -13.61 9.74 -14.38
CA GLN A 127 -12.80 10.95 -14.19
C GLN A 127 -11.56 10.98 -15.09
N ALA A 128 -10.92 9.83 -15.33
CA ALA A 128 -9.79 9.73 -16.26
C ALA A 128 -10.23 10.01 -17.70
N LEU A 129 -11.37 9.48 -18.12
CA LEU A 129 -11.94 9.73 -19.46
C LEU A 129 -12.38 11.20 -19.65
N ALA A 130 -12.94 11.82 -18.60
CA ALA A 130 -13.32 13.24 -18.65
C ALA A 130 -12.09 14.17 -18.70
N ALA A 131 -10.97 13.79 -18.09
CA ALA A 131 -9.72 14.54 -18.16
C ALA A 131 -9.03 14.43 -19.53
N GLU A 132 -9.15 13.28 -20.21
CA GLU A 132 -8.64 13.11 -21.59
C GLU A 132 -9.47 13.90 -22.62
N ASP A 133 -10.78 13.99 -22.45
CA ASP A 133 -11.65 14.78 -23.34
C ASP A 133 -11.43 16.31 -23.16
N ALA A 134 -11.06 16.75 -21.96
CA ALA A 134 -10.74 18.16 -21.68
C ALA A 134 -9.37 18.61 -22.25
N LEU A 135 -8.51 17.68 -22.68
CA LEU A 135 -7.18 17.93 -23.25
C LEU A 135 -7.13 17.76 -24.79
N ARG A 136 -8.26 17.49 -25.45
CA ARG A 136 -8.34 17.50 -26.91
C ARG A 136 -8.53 18.94 -27.40
N PRO A 137 -7.63 19.44 -28.27
CA PRO A 137 -7.73 20.76 -28.88
C PRO A 137 -8.93 20.85 -29.86
#